data_8f98b4ddb1dea9a1368b9800efd97e2b
#
_entry.id   8f98b4ddb1dea9a1368b9800efd97e2b
#
_cell.length_a   1.000
_cell.length_b   1.000
_cell.length_c   1.000
_cell.angle_alpha   90.00
_cell.angle_beta   90.00
_cell.angle_gamma   90.00
#
_symmetry.space_group_name_H-M   'P 1'
#
loop_
_entity.id
_entity.type
_entity.pdbx_description
1 polymer ?
#
loop_
_entity_poly.entity_id
_entity_poly.type
_entity_poly.pdbx_seq_one_letter_code
_entity_poly.pdbx_strand_id
1 'polypeptide(L)'
;MKVLGAIVAVAAVGSLLTGCASVGQFFDFGGNAKPSSSTSASTSTPKPTPTRVKPNFIPAVNPGSAAANQRLFVILLEQGLVAEGISANPAGQAERLRAAGFDPAGVSWTDSSTAIGLLADTVFISAQVGAECLIGQYGTAIQTVAISVAPALPSGGCLVGAGINHF
;
A
#
# COMPACT_ATOMS: atom_id res chain seq x y z
N MET A 1 46.64 34.90 -25.96
CA MET A 1 46.31 33.90 -26.97
C MET A 1 44.80 33.78 -27.07
N LYS A 2 44.23 34.05 -28.24
CA LYS A 2 42.82 34.00 -28.55
C LYS A 2 42.36 32.57 -28.73
N VAL A 3 41.27 32.14 -28.10
CA VAL A 3 40.49 30.98 -28.57
C VAL A 3 39.01 31.35 -28.66
N LEU A 4 38.56 31.23 -29.85
CA LEU A 4 37.26 31.50 -30.44
C LEU A 4 36.16 30.66 -29.82
N GLY A 5 34.98 31.24 -29.88
CA GLY A 5 33.71 30.67 -29.54
C GLY A 5 33.22 29.51 -30.41
N ALA A 6 32.28 28.79 -29.87
CA ALA A 6 31.33 27.99 -30.65
C ALA A 6 29.95 28.16 -30.01
N ILE A 7 29.11 28.87 -30.75
CA ILE A 7 27.67 29.01 -30.47
C ILE A 7 27.02 27.76 -31.06
N VAL A 8 26.40 26.96 -30.20
CA VAL A 8 25.54 25.86 -30.63
C VAL A 8 24.10 26.31 -30.47
N ALA A 9 23.46 26.47 -31.62
CA ALA A 9 22.03 26.71 -31.71
C ALA A 9 21.27 25.44 -31.43
N VAL A 10 20.41 25.46 -30.41
CA VAL A 10 19.47 24.37 -30.13
C VAL A 10 18.15 24.70 -30.78
N ALA A 11 17.80 23.92 -31.76
CA ALA A 11 16.50 23.96 -32.44
C ALA A 11 15.40 23.43 -31.52
N ALA A 12 14.39 24.22 -31.27
CA ALA A 12 13.17 23.84 -30.61
C ALA A 12 12.31 22.94 -31.50
N VAL A 13 12.12 21.70 -31.13
CA VAL A 13 11.13 20.79 -31.73
C VAL A 13 9.83 20.89 -30.92
N GLY A 14 8.87 21.57 -31.48
CA GLY A 14 7.51 21.62 -30.92
C GLY A 14 6.78 20.31 -31.18
N SER A 15 6.40 19.63 -30.13
CA SER A 15 5.53 18.46 -30.22
C SER A 15 4.07 18.88 -30.03
N LEU A 16 3.29 18.68 -31.08
CA LEU A 16 1.85 18.87 -31.15
C LEU A 16 1.14 17.82 -30.24
N LEU A 17 0.48 18.27 -29.21
CA LEU A 17 -0.49 17.50 -28.45
C LEU A 17 -1.81 17.44 -29.24
N THR A 18 -2.05 16.35 -29.95
CA THR A 18 -3.38 16.02 -30.48
C THR A 18 -4.22 15.41 -29.35
N GLY A 19 -5.10 16.22 -28.80
CA GLY A 19 -6.15 15.76 -27.91
C GLY A 19 -7.24 15.02 -28.67
N CYS A 20 -7.49 13.75 -28.36
CA CYS A 20 -8.69 13.03 -28.77
C CYS A 20 -9.83 13.36 -27.79
N ALA A 21 -10.67 14.30 -28.15
CA ALA A 21 -11.99 14.47 -27.58
C ALA A 21 -12.97 13.59 -28.35
N SER A 22 -13.43 12.51 -27.77
CA SER A 22 -14.59 11.75 -28.24
C SER A 22 -15.67 11.81 -27.14
N VAL A 23 -16.42 12.89 -27.17
CA VAL A 23 -17.71 12.97 -26.49
C VAL A 23 -18.75 12.37 -27.43
N GLY A 24 -19.08 11.10 -27.25
CA GLY A 24 -20.22 10.46 -27.89
C GLY A 24 -21.46 10.65 -27.03
N GLN A 25 -22.29 11.60 -27.37
CA GLN A 25 -23.66 11.73 -26.89
C GLN A 25 -24.48 10.59 -27.47
N PHE A 26 -25.13 9.83 -26.63
CA PHE A 26 -26.33 9.09 -26.99
C PHE A 26 -27.38 9.26 -25.88
N PHE A 27 -28.13 10.35 -26.00
CA PHE A 27 -29.46 10.41 -25.45
C PHE A 27 -30.42 10.09 -26.60
N ASP A 28 -30.92 8.88 -26.63
CA ASP A 28 -32.07 8.57 -27.48
C ASP A 28 -33.27 8.39 -26.57
N PHE A 29 -34.17 9.39 -26.63
CA PHE A 29 -35.48 9.36 -26.00
C PHE A 29 -36.47 8.94 -27.07
N GLY A 30 -37.08 7.79 -26.90
CA GLY A 30 -38.33 7.52 -27.64
C GLY A 30 -38.50 6.07 -28.05
N GLY A 31 -39.31 5.32 -27.32
CA GLY A 31 -39.73 4.00 -27.75
C GLY A 31 -40.59 3.31 -26.72
N ASN A 32 -41.88 3.60 -26.80
CA ASN A 32 -42.93 2.89 -26.09
C ASN A 32 -42.89 1.39 -26.44
N ALA A 33 -42.51 0.52 -25.51
CA ALA A 33 -42.68 -0.91 -25.62
C ALA A 33 -43.37 -1.46 -24.38
N LYS A 34 -44.54 -2.01 -24.61
CA LYS A 34 -45.50 -2.68 -23.75
C LYS A 34 -44.82 -3.77 -22.90
N PRO A 35 -45.10 -3.88 -21.58
CA PRO A 35 -44.51 -4.91 -20.74
C PRO A 35 -45.09 -6.28 -21.07
N SER A 36 -44.22 -7.18 -21.53
CA SER A 36 -44.51 -8.60 -21.62
C SER A 36 -44.14 -9.24 -20.27
N SER A 37 -45.14 -9.70 -19.54
CA SER A 37 -44.96 -10.35 -18.24
C SER A 37 -44.39 -11.74 -18.45
N SER A 38 -43.07 -11.87 -18.23
CA SER A 38 -42.41 -13.17 -18.06
C SER A 38 -42.17 -13.38 -16.57
N THR A 39 -43.02 -14.20 -15.96
CA THR A 39 -42.82 -14.67 -14.58
C THR A 39 -41.64 -15.63 -14.55
N SER A 40 -40.46 -15.11 -14.29
CA SER A 40 -39.27 -15.93 -13.92
C SER A 40 -39.30 -16.11 -12.41
N ALA A 41 -39.49 -17.34 -11.98
CA ALA A 41 -39.35 -17.74 -10.58
C ALA A 41 -37.89 -17.52 -10.16
N SER A 42 -37.65 -16.45 -9.40
CA SER A 42 -36.37 -16.19 -8.75
C SER A 42 -36.21 -17.17 -7.60
N THR A 43 -35.44 -18.22 -7.83
CA THR A 43 -34.87 -19.03 -6.77
C THR A 43 -33.92 -18.13 -5.98
N SER A 44 -34.37 -17.63 -4.84
CA SER A 44 -33.55 -16.85 -3.93
C SER A 44 -32.49 -17.73 -3.30
N THR A 45 -31.29 -17.68 -3.85
CA THR A 45 -30.08 -18.21 -3.19
C THR A 45 -29.95 -17.46 -1.85
N PRO A 46 -29.85 -18.14 -0.69
CA PRO A 46 -29.74 -17.49 0.59
C PRO A 46 -28.46 -16.64 0.58
N LYS A 47 -28.63 -15.32 0.71
CA LYS A 47 -27.53 -14.35 0.88
C LYS A 47 -26.76 -14.78 2.14
N PRO A 48 -25.42 -14.98 2.05
CA PRO A 48 -24.64 -15.34 3.23
C PRO A 48 -24.82 -14.23 4.28
N THR A 49 -25.33 -14.64 5.45
CA THR A 49 -25.45 -13.75 6.61
C THR A 49 -24.05 -13.30 7.00
N PRO A 50 -23.76 -11.99 7.07
CA PRO A 50 -22.44 -11.53 7.49
C PRO A 50 -22.20 -12.04 8.91
N THR A 51 -21.23 -12.93 9.08
CA THR A 51 -20.77 -13.38 10.39
C THR A 51 -20.23 -12.15 11.11
N ARG A 52 -20.90 -11.74 12.18
CA ARG A 52 -20.51 -10.61 13.01
C ARG A 52 -19.18 -10.94 13.67
N VAL A 53 -18.08 -10.54 13.05
CA VAL A 53 -16.73 -10.65 13.62
C VAL A 53 -16.71 -9.82 14.89
N LYS A 54 -16.38 -10.44 16.01
CA LYS A 54 -16.23 -9.73 17.29
C LYS A 54 -15.16 -8.64 17.12
N PRO A 55 -15.40 -7.39 17.55
CA PRO A 55 -14.51 -6.26 17.23
C PRO A 55 -13.09 -6.35 17.82
N ASN A 56 -12.78 -7.33 18.65
CA ASN A 56 -11.50 -7.46 19.35
C ASN A 56 -10.75 -8.77 19.02
N PHE A 57 -11.08 -9.44 17.92
CA PHE A 57 -10.31 -10.63 17.54
C PHE A 57 -9.05 -10.19 16.79
N ILE A 58 -7.90 -10.29 17.43
CA ILE A 58 -6.59 -10.17 16.77
C ILE A 58 -6.24 -11.57 16.26
N PRO A 59 -6.10 -11.77 14.94
CA PRO A 59 -5.71 -13.07 14.37
C PRO A 59 -4.32 -13.47 14.88
N ALA A 60 -4.05 -14.77 14.97
CA ALA A 60 -2.70 -15.26 15.17
C ALA A 60 -1.90 -15.15 13.85
N VAL A 61 -0.57 -15.03 13.96
CA VAL A 61 0.31 -15.03 12.79
C VAL A 61 0.22 -16.36 12.06
N ASN A 62 0.04 -16.30 10.74
CA ASN A 62 0.10 -17.44 9.84
C ASN A 62 1.53 -17.55 9.28
N PRO A 63 2.31 -18.58 9.62
CA PRO A 63 3.70 -18.69 9.18
C PRO A 63 3.85 -19.04 7.68
N GLY A 64 2.77 -19.46 7.02
CA GLY A 64 2.81 -19.95 5.64
C GLY A 64 2.44 -18.92 4.57
N SER A 65 1.94 -17.74 4.93
CA SER A 65 1.48 -16.77 3.92
C SER A 65 1.51 -15.34 4.43
N ALA A 66 2.21 -14.47 3.71
CA ALA A 66 2.17 -13.03 3.96
C ALA A 66 0.76 -12.46 3.70
N ALA A 67 0.11 -12.89 2.63
CA ALA A 67 -1.24 -12.44 2.29
C ALA A 67 -2.26 -12.73 3.40
N ALA A 68 -2.17 -13.88 4.07
CA ALA A 68 -3.05 -14.23 5.19
C ALA A 68 -2.82 -13.33 6.42
N ASN A 69 -1.65 -12.72 6.56
CA ASN A 69 -1.28 -11.85 7.67
C ASN A 69 -1.57 -10.36 7.42
N GLN A 70 -2.01 -9.97 6.22
CA GLN A 70 -2.23 -8.54 5.88
C GLN A 70 -3.12 -7.84 6.89
N ARG A 71 -4.25 -8.45 7.25
CA ARG A 71 -5.20 -7.86 8.20
C ARG A 71 -4.60 -7.69 9.58
N LEU A 72 -3.86 -8.69 10.08
CA LEU A 72 -3.18 -8.61 11.36
C LEU A 72 -2.14 -7.49 11.35
N PHE A 73 -1.33 -7.44 10.29
CA PHE A 73 -0.27 -6.46 10.12
C PHE A 73 -0.81 -5.02 10.14
N VAL A 74 -1.91 -4.75 9.39
CA VAL A 74 -2.59 -3.44 9.43
C VAL A 74 -3.07 -3.09 10.83
N ILE A 75 -3.79 -4.01 11.48
CA ILE A 75 -4.33 -3.77 12.84
C ILE A 75 -3.22 -3.36 13.81
N LEU A 76 -2.08 -4.05 13.78
CA LEU A 76 -0.96 -3.78 14.68
C LEU A 76 -0.34 -2.40 14.42
N LEU A 77 -0.15 -2.04 13.15
CA LEU A 77 0.38 -0.72 12.79
C LEU A 77 -0.61 0.39 13.14
N GLU A 78 -1.89 0.22 12.83
CA GLU A 78 -2.92 1.20 13.18
C GLU A 78 -3.06 1.39 14.70
N GLN A 79 -2.94 0.33 15.49
CA GLN A 79 -2.92 0.44 16.95
C GLN A 79 -1.76 1.32 17.45
N GLY A 80 -0.59 1.20 16.81
CA GLY A 80 0.53 2.08 17.11
C GLY A 80 0.27 3.54 16.74
N LEU A 81 -0.33 3.77 15.56
CA LEU A 81 -0.70 5.13 15.13
C LEU A 81 -1.77 5.76 16.03
N VAL A 82 -2.71 4.96 16.53
CA VAL A 82 -3.72 5.45 17.50
C VAL A 82 -3.07 5.83 18.83
N ALA A 83 -2.06 5.07 19.27
CA ALA A 83 -1.39 5.30 20.55
C ALA A 83 -0.36 6.45 20.50
N GLU A 84 0.37 6.60 19.41
CA GLU A 84 1.56 7.44 19.29
C GLU A 84 1.42 8.55 18.22
N GLY A 85 0.34 8.53 17.44
CA GLY A 85 0.12 9.43 16.30
C GLY A 85 0.77 8.96 15.01
N ILE A 86 0.62 9.76 13.95
CA ILE A 86 1.07 9.42 12.59
C ILE A 86 2.61 9.31 12.47
N SER A 87 3.34 9.86 13.42
CA SER A 87 4.81 9.78 13.52
C SER A 87 5.26 8.73 14.53
N ALA A 88 4.45 7.69 14.76
CA ALA A 88 4.77 6.60 15.68
C ALA A 88 6.18 6.05 15.45
N ASN A 89 6.89 5.75 16.53
CA ASN A 89 8.26 5.27 16.47
C ASN A 89 8.35 3.91 15.72
N PRO A 90 9.15 3.81 14.64
CA PRO A 90 9.26 2.57 13.85
C PRO A 90 9.75 1.37 14.66
N ALA A 91 10.69 1.55 15.58
CA ALA A 91 11.15 0.48 16.46
C ALA A 91 10.03 -0.01 17.40
N GLY A 92 9.19 0.90 17.89
CA GLY A 92 8.00 0.54 18.67
C GLY A 92 6.98 -0.27 17.87
N GLN A 93 6.80 0.08 16.59
CA GLN A 93 5.96 -0.69 15.67
C GLN A 93 6.53 -2.09 15.38
N ALA A 94 7.86 -2.20 15.18
CA ALA A 94 8.54 -3.48 15.01
C ALA A 94 8.36 -4.37 16.24
N GLU A 95 8.44 -3.79 17.44
CA GLU A 95 8.21 -4.49 18.70
C GLU A 95 6.79 -5.02 18.84
N ARG A 96 5.78 -4.28 18.32
CA ARG A 96 4.38 -4.74 18.25
C ARG A 96 4.24 -5.96 17.35
N LEU A 97 4.93 -5.97 16.20
CA LEU A 97 4.94 -7.12 15.29
C LEU A 97 5.58 -8.34 15.96
N ARG A 98 6.73 -8.15 16.60
CA ARG A 98 7.40 -9.21 17.38
C ARG A 98 6.50 -9.77 18.47
N ALA A 99 5.89 -8.91 19.26
CA ALA A 99 4.99 -9.31 20.36
C ALA A 99 3.74 -10.06 19.85
N ALA A 100 3.31 -9.81 18.62
CA ALA A 100 2.21 -10.53 17.98
C ALA A 100 2.62 -11.88 17.39
N GLY A 101 3.93 -12.22 17.38
CA GLY A 101 4.45 -13.50 16.94
C GLY A 101 5.06 -13.52 15.52
N PHE A 102 5.31 -12.36 14.91
CA PHE A 102 6.18 -12.32 13.73
C PHE A 102 7.62 -12.66 14.10
N ASP A 103 8.31 -13.37 13.22
CA ASP A 103 9.72 -13.73 13.41
C ASP A 103 10.58 -12.44 13.49
N PRO A 104 11.27 -12.17 14.60
CA PRO A 104 12.11 -10.99 14.73
C PRO A 104 13.18 -10.88 13.63
N ALA A 105 13.76 -12.01 13.21
CA ALA A 105 14.78 -12.03 12.17
C ALA A 105 14.24 -11.57 10.80
N GLY A 106 12.93 -11.69 10.59
CA GLY A 106 12.24 -11.23 9.36
C GLY A 106 11.71 -9.81 9.44
N VAL A 107 11.73 -9.16 10.62
CA VAL A 107 11.22 -7.80 10.78
C VAL A 107 12.33 -6.78 10.55
N SER A 108 12.02 -5.77 9.73
CA SER A 108 12.91 -4.63 9.50
C SER A 108 12.13 -3.33 9.34
N TRP A 109 12.79 -2.19 9.60
CA TRP A 109 12.16 -0.88 9.52
C TRP A 109 13.18 0.20 9.14
N THR A 110 12.68 1.32 8.59
CA THR A 110 13.50 2.50 8.31
C THR A 110 13.56 3.44 9.51
N ASP A 111 14.57 4.30 9.54
CA ASP A 111 14.62 5.38 10.53
C ASP A 111 13.43 6.33 10.39
N SER A 112 13.08 7.00 11.50
CA SER A 112 12.08 8.09 11.51
C SER A 112 12.67 9.44 11.12
N SER A 113 13.96 9.50 10.81
CA SER A 113 14.66 10.71 10.39
C SER A 113 15.47 10.47 9.13
N THR A 114 15.61 11.51 8.32
CA THR A 114 16.47 11.52 7.14
C THR A 114 17.95 11.65 7.55
N ALA A 115 18.86 11.36 6.61
CA ALA A 115 20.30 11.49 6.83
C ALA A 115 20.79 12.89 7.26
N ILE A 116 19.98 13.92 7.00
CA ILE A 116 20.25 15.30 7.41
C ILE A 116 19.49 15.72 8.68
N GLY A 117 18.87 14.76 9.39
CA GLY A 117 18.22 14.98 10.68
C GLY A 117 16.82 15.55 10.62
N LEU A 118 16.17 15.61 9.45
CA LEU A 118 14.77 15.99 9.32
C LEU A 118 13.87 14.79 9.62
N LEU A 119 12.65 15.05 10.10
CA LEU A 119 11.65 14.01 10.25
C LEU A 119 11.33 13.40 8.87
N ALA A 120 11.28 12.08 8.80
CA ALA A 120 10.90 11.39 7.57
C ALA A 120 9.40 11.52 7.32
N ASP A 121 9.02 11.91 6.10
CA ASP A 121 7.61 12.04 5.71
C ASP A 121 6.91 10.69 5.61
N THR A 122 7.68 9.64 5.40
CA THR A 122 7.20 8.26 5.30
C THR A 122 8.21 7.31 5.95
N VAL A 123 7.70 6.39 6.73
CA VAL A 123 8.43 5.30 7.37
C VAL A 123 7.96 3.98 6.78
N PHE A 124 8.90 3.08 6.53
CA PHE A 124 8.60 1.71 6.12
C PHE A 124 8.87 0.74 7.27
N ILE A 125 8.01 -0.26 7.36
CA ILE A 125 8.18 -1.41 8.25
C ILE A 125 7.82 -2.67 7.49
N SER A 126 8.53 -3.76 7.72
CA SER A 126 8.26 -4.99 7.01
C SER A 126 8.39 -6.21 7.91
N ALA A 127 7.72 -7.28 7.49
CA ALA A 127 7.87 -8.61 8.06
C ALA A 127 7.97 -9.64 6.94
N GLN A 128 9.03 -10.42 6.94
CA GLN A 128 9.16 -11.56 6.03
C GLN A 128 8.39 -12.76 6.56
N VAL A 129 7.62 -13.40 5.68
CA VAL A 129 6.87 -14.62 5.97
C VAL A 129 7.17 -15.62 4.85
N GLY A 130 8.05 -16.58 5.14
CA GLY A 130 8.54 -17.50 4.12
C GLY A 130 9.31 -16.76 3.00
N ALA A 131 8.86 -16.93 1.76
CA ALA A 131 9.44 -16.27 0.58
C ALA A 131 8.77 -14.93 0.22
N GLU A 132 7.86 -14.44 1.05
CA GLU A 132 7.10 -13.21 0.81
C GLU A 132 7.36 -12.18 1.92
N CYS A 133 7.11 -10.94 1.60
CA CYS A 133 7.21 -9.80 2.50
C CYS A 133 5.87 -9.09 2.64
N LEU A 134 5.50 -8.78 3.87
CA LEU A 134 4.56 -7.71 4.18
C LEU A 134 5.35 -6.41 4.32
N ILE A 135 4.95 -5.40 3.59
CA ILE A 135 5.57 -4.08 3.65
C ILE A 135 4.48 -3.06 3.99
N GLY A 136 4.62 -2.41 5.13
CA GLY A 136 3.77 -1.33 5.59
C GLY A 136 4.50 0.00 5.47
N GLN A 137 3.74 1.05 5.20
CA GLN A 137 4.23 2.41 5.23
C GLN A 137 3.21 3.31 5.91
N TYR A 138 3.71 4.28 6.65
CA TYR A 138 2.92 5.31 7.31
C TYR A 138 3.76 6.59 7.46
N GLY A 139 3.13 7.69 7.79
CA GLY A 139 3.80 8.97 7.99
C GLY A 139 2.95 10.14 7.53
N THR A 140 3.48 11.34 7.67
CA THR A 140 2.76 12.60 7.41
C THR A 140 2.33 12.74 5.96
N ALA A 141 3.07 12.14 5.01
CA ALA A 141 2.71 12.16 3.59
C ALA A 141 1.52 11.26 3.26
N ILE A 142 1.28 10.19 4.02
CA ILE A 142 0.26 9.18 3.70
C ILE A 142 -1.00 9.33 4.55
N GLN A 143 -0.87 9.80 5.79
CA GLN A 143 -1.96 10.03 6.77
C GLN A 143 -2.70 8.75 7.21
N THR A 144 -2.22 7.56 6.83
CA THR A 144 -2.81 6.26 7.14
C THR A 144 -1.74 5.17 7.07
N VAL A 145 -2.13 3.92 7.21
CA VAL A 145 -1.28 2.76 6.92
C VAL A 145 -1.58 2.27 5.50
N ALA A 146 -0.58 2.23 4.65
CA ALA A 146 -0.64 1.55 3.37
C ALA A 146 0.20 0.27 3.43
N ILE A 147 -0.30 -0.82 2.84
CA ILE A 147 0.40 -2.11 2.85
C ILE A 147 0.52 -2.71 1.45
N SER A 148 1.55 -3.51 1.28
CA SER A 148 1.75 -4.35 0.10
C SER A 148 2.33 -5.70 0.47
N VAL A 149 2.13 -6.68 -0.40
CA VAL A 149 2.82 -7.97 -0.36
C VAL A 149 3.72 -8.05 -1.58
N ALA A 150 4.96 -8.46 -1.37
CA ALA A 150 5.96 -8.61 -2.42
C ALA A 150 6.80 -9.87 -2.17
N PRO A 151 7.47 -10.43 -3.16
CA PRO A 151 8.48 -11.45 -2.93
C PRO A 151 9.61 -10.91 -2.04
N ALA A 152 10.19 -11.77 -1.21
CA ALA A 152 11.42 -11.44 -0.50
C ALA A 152 12.56 -11.17 -1.48
N LEU A 153 13.50 -10.34 -1.07
CA LEU A 153 14.67 -10.00 -1.89
C LEU A 153 15.56 -11.22 -2.10
N PRO A 154 16.26 -11.35 -3.24
CA PRO A 154 17.21 -12.44 -3.46
C PRO A 154 18.33 -12.52 -2.42
N SER A 155 18.69 -11.38 -1.82
CA SER A 155 19.65 -11.27 -0.71
C SER A 155 19.06 -11.63 0.65
N GLY A 156 17.76 -11.93 0.72
CA GLY A 156 16.98 -12.01 1.95
C GLY A 156 16.47 -10.65 2.41
N GLY A 157 15.42 -10.70 3.28
CA GLY A 157 14.77 -9.50 3.81
C GLY A 157 13.77 -8.87 2.85
N CYS A 158 13.24 -7.72 3.27
CA CYS A 158 12.09 -7.06 2.63
C CYS A 158 12.36 -5.61 2.21
N LEU A 159 13.35 -4.97 2.80
CA LEU A 159 13.70 -3.57 2.53
C LEU A 159 15.14 -3.47 2.04
N VAL A 160 15.40 -2.47 1.18
CA VAL A 160 16.74 -2.12 0.70
C VAL A 160 17.00 -0.64 0.93
N GLY A 161 18.24 -0.30 1.28
CA GLY A 161 18.66 1.10 1.44
C GLY A 161 19.57 1.30 2.65
N ALA A 162 19.97 2.54 2.88
CA ALA A 162 20.63 2.97 4.10
C ALA A 162 19.57 3.27 5.19
N GLY A 163 19.94 3.11 6.46
CA GLY A 163 19.03 3.38 7.57
C GLY A 163 17.94 2.31 7.76
N ILE A 164 18.21 1.08 7.37
CA ILE A 164 17.37 -0.06 7.67
C ILE A 164 17.84 -0.72 8.95
N ASN A 165 16.91 -0.87 9.89
CA ASN A 165 17.15 -1.45 11.20
C ASN A 165 16.51 -2.85 11.27
N HIS A 166 17.08 -3.69 12.14
CA HIS A 166 16.67 -5.05 12.46
C HIS A 166 16.72 -5.25 13.98
N PHE A 167 16.14 -6.35 14.48
CA PHE A 167 16.34 -6.77 15.87
C PHE A 167 17.73 -7.34 16.09
#